data_96758c21b49defd42136422170a35ebf
#
_entry.id   96758c21b49defd42136422170a35ebf
#
_cell.length_a   1.000
_cell.length_b   1.000
_cell.length_c   1.000
_cell.angle_alpha   90.00
_cell.angle_beta   90.00
_cell.angle_gamma   90.00
#
_symmetry.space_group_name_H-M   'P 1'
#
loop_
_entity.id
_entity.type
_entity.pdbx_description
1 polymer ?
#
loop_
_entity_poly.entity_id
_entity_poly.type
_entity_poly.pdbx_seq_one_letter_code
_entity_poly.pdbx_strand_id
1 'polypeptide(L)'
;MSIDETTAGHIQELRRGTVVLACLVRLRRPDYGYALLESLNALGIIVDANTLYPLLRRLEKQGLLTSEWNTEEARPRKFYRTSPAGEALADVLTTDWRRIDGALAGLTTGDDR
;
A
#
# COMPACT_ATOMS: atom_id res chain seq x y z
N MET A 1 -22.27 -2.32 19.45
CA MET A 1 -20.89 -2.08 19.00
C MET A 1 -20.31 -0.89 19.76
N SER A 2 -19.11 -1.05 20.27
CA SER A 2 -18.46 0.01 21.04
C SER A 2 -17.90 1.10 20.11
N ILE A 3 -17.63 2.25 20.71
CA ILE A 3 -16.98 3.36 19.98
C ILE A 3 -15.63 2.89 19.42
N ASP A 4 -14.87 2.10 20.20
CA ASP A 4 -13.56 1.62 19.76
C ASP A 4 -13.67 0.69 18.56
N GLU A 5 -14.66 -0.20 18.56
CA GLU A 5 -14.88 -1.09 17.43
C GLU A 5 -15.32 -0.32 16.19
N THR A 6 -16.17 0.67 16.37
CA THR A 6 -16.64 1.51 15.29
C THR A 6 -15.49 2.28 14.69
N THR A 7 -14.65 2.89 15.54
CA THR A 7 -13.49 3.66 15.09
C THR A 7 -12.52 2.77 14.31
N ALA A 8 -12.22 1.59 14.85
CA ALA A 8 -11.27 0.68 14.20
C ALA A 8 -11.77 0.27 12.81
N GLY A 9 -13.08 0.03 12.68
CA GLY A 9 -13.67 -0.33 11.39
C GLY A 9 -13.54 0.80 10.37
N HIS A 10 -13.77 2.03 10.80
CA HIS A 10 -13.66 3.18 9.90
C HIS A 10 -12.21 3.47 9.52
N ILE A 11 -11.28 3.29 10.43
CA ILE A 11 -9.86 3.45 10.13
C ILE A 11 -9.45 2.42 9.08
N GLN A 12 -9.88 1.18 9.24
CA GLN A 12 -9.57 0.13 8.28
C GLN A 12 -10.14 0.44 6.90
N GLU A 13 -11.37 0.94 6.87
CA GLU A 13 -12.01 1.31 5.62
C GLU A 13 -11.27 2.46 4.94
N LEU A 14 -10.88 3.47 5.71
CA LEU A 14 -10.15 4.63 5.21
C LEU A 14 -8.81 4.21 4.59
N ARG A 15 -8.14 3.23 5.18
CA ARG A 15 -6.79 2.83 4.76
C ARG A 15 -6.77 1.78 3.65
N ARG A 16 -7.91 1.24 3.28
CA ARG A 16 -7.96 0.10 2.36
C ARG A 16 -7.18 0.34 1.07
N GLY A 17 -7.40 1.45 0.40
CA GLY A 17 -6.70 1.76 -0.85
C GLY A 17 -5.26 2.20 -0.64
N THR A 18 -4.93 2.66 0.56
CA THR A 18 -3.60 3.17 0.87
C THR A 18 -2.54 2.07 0.83
N VAL A 19 -2.93 0.84 1.13
CA VAL A 19 -1.98 -0.28 1.10
C VAL A 19 -1.47 -0.52 -0.31
N VAL A 20 -2.34 -0.39 -1.32
CA VAL A 20 -1.92 -0.53 -2.72
C VAL A 20 -0.86 0.52 -3.05
N LEU A 21 -1.14 1.78 -2.74
CA LEU A 21 -0.20 2.86 -3.01
C LEU A 21 1.11 2.64 -2.26
N ALA A 22 1.03 2.25 -0.99
CA ALA A 22 2.22 2.01 -0.19
C ALA A 22 3.09 0.91 -0.78
N CYS A 23 2.48 -0.17 -1.27
CA CYS A 23 3.23 -1.26 -1.91
C CYS A 23 3.94 -0.77 -3.16
N LEU A 24 3.25 -0.03 -4.01
CA LEU A 24 3.83 0.45 -5.26
C LEU A 24 4.99 1.41 -5.02
N VAL A 25 4.86 2.29 -4.04
CA VAL A 25 5.91 3.25 -3.71
C VAL A 25 7.09 2.54 -3.06
N ARG A 26 6.83 1.66 -2.09
CA ARG A 26 7.91 0.98 -1.35
C ARG A 26 8.71 0.05 -2.25
N LEU A 27 8.03 -0.63 -3.18
CA LEU A 27 8.68 -1.61 -4.05
C LEU A 27 9.36 -0.99 -5.27
N ARG A 28 9.46 0.32 -5.33
CA ARG A 28 10.40 0.96 -6.26
C ARG A 28 11.81 0.48 -5.94
N ARG A 29 12.08 0.16 -4.68
CA ARG A 29 13.24 -0.62 -4.28
C ARG A 29 12.79 -2.05 -4.08
N PRO A 30 13.30 -3.00 -4.88
CA PRO A 30 12.86 -4.37 -4.79
C PRO A 30 13.07 -4.97 -3.41
N ASP A 31 12.15 -5.81 -2.99
CA ASP A 31 12.30 -6.47 -1.71
C ASP A 31 11.42 -7.72 -1.66
N TYR A 32 11.64 -8.54 -0.65
CA TYR A 32 10.84 -9.71 -0.37
C TYR A 32 9.51 -9.31 0.23
N GLY A 33 8.48 -10.15 0.03
CA GLY A 33 7.16 -9.87 0.59
C GLY A 33 7.18 -9.71 2.10
N TYR A 34 7.97 -10.53 2.80
CA TYR A 34 8.05 -10.43 4.26
C TYR A 34 8.68 -9.11 4.71
N ALA A 35 9.75 -8.69 4.03
CA ALA A 35 10.39 -7.42 4.36
C ALA A 35 9.46 -6.24 4.09
N LEU A 36 8.67 -6.32 3.02
CA LEU A 36 7.66 -5.30 2.72
C LEU A 36 6.63 -5.25 3.86
N LEU A 37 6.14 -6.40 4.29
CA LEU A 37 5.18 -6.47 5.38
C LEU A 37 5.71 -5.76 6.63
N GLU A 38 6.95 -6.08 7.00
CA GLU A 38 7.57 -5.48 8.17
C GLU A 38 7.73 -3.98 8.02
N SER A 39 8.18 -3.52 6.85
CA SER A 39 8.41 -2.09 6.66
C SER A 39 7.12 -1.29 6.67
N LEU A 40 6.04 -1.83 6.11
CA LEU A 40 4.75 -1.15 6.15
C LEU A 40 4.22 -1.05 7.57
N ASN A 41 4.30 -2.14 8.32
CA ASN A 41 3.83 -2.15 9.70
C ASN A 41 4.65 -1.20 10.57
N ALA A 42 5.96 -1.12 10.33
CA ALA A 42 6.83 -0.21 11.06
C ALA A 42 6.47 1.26 10.83
N LEU A 43 5.92 1.58 9.66
CA LEU A 43 5.47 2.93 9.33
C LEU A 43 4.05 3.22 9.80
N GLY A 44 3.41 2.26 10.45
CA GLY A 44 2.04 2.42 10.90
C GLY A 44 0.99 2.04 9.87
N ILE A 45 1.41 1.53 8.73
CA ILE A 45 0.49 1.01 7.72
C ILE A 45 0.27 -0.46 8.04
N ILE A 46 -0.69 -0.72 8.91
CA ILE A 46 -0.88 -2.04 9.48
C ILE A 46 -1.66 -2.92 8.51
N VAL A 47 -1.04 -4.02 8.12
CA VAL A 47 -1.63 -5.00 7.24
C VAL A 47 -1.08 -6.37 7.63
N ASP A 48 -1.89 -7.41 7.54
CA ASP A 48 -1.42 -8.75 7.86
C ASP A 48 -1.03 -9.52 6.59
N ALA A 49 -0.33 -10.62 6.79
CA ALA A 49 0.17 -11.42 5.68
C ALA A 49 -0.96 -11.99 4.83
N ASN A 50 -2.08 -12.36 5.47
CA ASN A 50 -3.22 -12.93 4.75
C ASN A 50 -3.86 -11.94 3.79
N THR A 51 -3.68 -10.65 4.04
CA THR A 51 -4.17 -9.59 3.15
C THR A 51 -3.11 -9.21 2.14
N LEU A 52 -1.86 -9.08 2.59
CA LEU A 52 -0.79 -8.56 1.75
C LEU A 52 -0.41 -9.50 0.61
N TYR A 53 -0.21 -10.80 0.90
CA TYR A 53 0.27 -11.70 -0.14
C TYR A 53 -0.71 -11.88 -1.31
N PRO A 54 -2.02 -12.01 -1.07
CA PRO A 54 -2.96 -12.02 -2.20
C PRO A 54 -2.96 -10.70 -2.98
N LEU A 55 -2.77 -9.58 -2.29
CA LEU A 55 -2.68 -8.28 -2.96
C LEU A 55 -1.46 -8.23 -3.89
N LEU A 56 -0.31 -8.68 -3.42
CA LEU A 56 0.90 -8.69 -4.25
C LEU A 56 0.69 -9.53 -5.51
N ARG A 57 0.05 -10.68 -5.37
CA ARG A 57 -0.23 -11.53 -6.53
C ARG A 57 -1.18 -10.85 -7.50
N ARG A 58 -2.18 -10.13 -6.98
CA ARG A 58 -3.11 -9.41 -7.83
C ARG A 58 -2.41 -8.27 -8.58
N LEU A 59 -1.57 -7.52 -7.89
CA LEU A 59 -0.85 -6.42 -8.51
C LEU A 59 0.13 -6.93 -9.58
N GLU A 60 0.75 -8.06 -9.34
CA GLU A 60 1.62 -8.69 -10.33
C GLU A 60 0.82 -9.12 -11.56
N LYS A 61 -0.35 -9.71 -11.33
CA LYS A 61 -1.21 -10.14 -12.42
C LYS A 61 -1.70 -8.95 -13.26
N GLN A 62 -1.87 -7.81 -12.63
CA GLN A 62 -2.25 -6.57 -13.31
C GLN A 62 -1.09 -5.89 -14.02
N GLY A 63 0.11 -6.44 -13.92
CA GLY A 63 1.29 -5.84 -14.54
C GLY A 63 1.87 -4.66 -13.79
N LEU A 64 1.45 -4.45 -12.56
CA LEU A 64 1.90 -3.32 -11.74
C LEU A 64 3.14 -3.66 -10.91
N LEU A 65 3.35 -4.95 -10.66
CA LEU A 65 4.55 -5.48 -10.03
C LEU A 65 5.13 -6.55 -10.93
N THR A 66 6.45 -6.72 -10.86
CA THR A 66 7.14 -7.89 -11.41
C THR A 66 7.78 -8.63 -10.25
N SER A 67 8.13 -9.89 -10.45
CA SER A 67 8.77 -10.67 -9.40
C SER A 67 9.82 -11.59 -9.98
N GLU A 68 10.77 -11.92 -9.15
CA GLU A 68 11.83 -12.87 -9.48
C GLU A 68 12.13 -13.70 -8.25
N TRP A 69 12.51 -14.95 -8.48
CA TRP A 69 12.93 -15.82 -7.39
C TRP A 69 14.43 -15.63 -7.15
N ASN A 70 14.80 -15.43 -5.90
CA ASN A 70 16.20 -15.45 -5.49
C ASN A 70 16.52 -16.86 -5.03
N THR A 71 17.31 -17.60 -5.81
CA THR A 71 17.64 -18.99 -5.53
C THR A 71 19.04 -19.14 -4.99
N GLU A 72 19.74 -18.07 -4.71
CA GLU A 72 21.10 -18.12 -4.19
C GLU A 72 21.15 -18.64 -2.74
N GLU A 73 20.06 -18.48 -2.02
CA GLU A 73 19.96 -18.95 -0.65
C GLU A 73 19.39 -20.37 -0.61
N ALA A 74 19.61 -21.07 0.50
CA ALA A 74 19.10 -22.41 0.67
C ALA A 74 17.57 -22.46 0.56
N ARG A 75 16.90 -21.39 0.98
CA ARG A 75 15.45 -21.24 0.84
C ARG A 75 15.17 -20.17 -0.19
N PRO A 76 14.65 -20.54 -1.37
CA PRO A 76 14.32 -19.55 -2.39
C PRO A 76 13.26 -18.57 -1.88
N ARG A 77 13.40 -17.30 -2.22
CA ARG A 77 12.46 -16.26 -1.83
C ARG A 77 12.12 -15.42 -3.05
N LYS A 78 10.91 -14.87 -3.04
CA LYS A 78 10.39 -14.10 -4.16
C LYS A 78 10.59 -12.62 -3.91
N PHE A 79 11.28 -11.97 -4.83
CA PHE A 79 11.48 -10.53 -4.85
C PHE A 79 10.39 -9.88 -5.66
N TYR A 80 9.87 -8.78 -5.19
CA TYR A 80 8.90 -7.97 -5.94
C TYR A 80 9.51 -6.62 -6.28
N ARG A 81 9.12 -6.10 -7.42
CA ARG A 81 9.54 -4.77 -7.88
C ARG A 81 8.38 -4.10 -8.58
N THR A 82 8.21 -2.79 -8.35
CA THR A 82 7.20 -2.01 -9.05
C THR A 82 7.62 -1.86 -10.51
N SER A 83 6.70 -2.19 -11.43
CA SER A 83 6.93 -2.08 -12.86
C SER A 83 6.78 -0.62 -13.31
N PRO A 84 7.20 -0.28 -14.55
CA PRO A 84 6.92 1.06 -15.08
C PRO A 84 5.44 1.44 -15.03
N ALA A 85 4.56 0.48 -15.33
CA ALA A 85 3.12 0.73 -15.21
C ALA A 85 2.71 0.98 -13.75
N GLY A 86 3.33 0.24 -12.82
CA GLY A 86 3.09 0.45 -11.40
C GLY A 86 3.57 1.81 -10.91
N GLU A 87 4.71 2.28 -11.43
CA GLU A 87 5.21 3.60 -11.07
C GLU A 87 4.28 4.69 -11.58
N ALA A 88 3.78 4.54 -12.81
CA ALA A 88 2.83 5.50 -13.36
C ALA A 88 1.55 5.54 -12.53
N LEU A 89 1.05 4.37 -12.13
CA LEU A 89 -0.13 4.32 -11.28
C LEU A 89 0.14 4.95 -9.92
N ALA A 90 1.30 4.69 -9.33
CA ALA A 90 1.65 5.27 -8.03
C ALA A 90 1.64 6.80 -8.10
N ASP A 91 2.12 7.38 -9.20
CA ASP A 91 2.11 8.84 -9.36
C ASP A 91 0.67 9.38 -9.44
N VAL A 92 -0.19 8.70 -10.18
CA VAL A 92 -1.60 9.09 -10.27
C VAL A 92 -2.28 9.00 -8.92
N LEU A 93 -2.06 7.91 -8.20
CA LEU A 93 -2.67 7.69 -6.89
C LEU A 93 -2.15 8.69 -5.86
N THR A 94 -0.87 9.01 -5.91
CA THR A 94 -0.29 10.01 -5.00
C THR A 94 -0.90 11.38 -5.24
N THR A 95 -1.05 11.77 -6.49
CA THR A 95 -1.65 13.04 -6.85
C THR A 95 -3.09 13.11 -6.37
N ASP A 96 -3.84 12.04 -6.59
CA ASP A 96 -5.23 12.01 -6.16
C ASP A 96 -5.35 12.02 -4.63
N TRP A 97 -4.47 11.30 -3.95
CA TRP A 97 -4.45 11.29 -2.49
C TRP A 97 -4.22 12.69 -1.93
N ARG A 98 -3.28 13.43 -2.53
CA ARG A 98 -3.01 14.81 -2.11
C ARG A 98 -4.19 15.72 -2.36
N ARG A 99 -4.90 15.48 -3.46
CA ARG A 99 -6.11 16.25 -3.78
C ARG A 99 -7.19 16.02 -2.73
N ILE A 100 -7.38 14.76 -2.33
CA ILE A 100 -8.35 14.42 -1.30
C ILE A 100 -7.98 15.07 0.03
N ASP A 101 -6.70 14.98 0.39
CA ASP A 101 -6.20 15.60 1.62
C ASP A 101 -6.45 17.10 1.61
N GLY A 102 -6.16 17.77 0.51
CA GLY A 102 -6.40 19.20 0.37
C GLY A 102 -7.89 19.53 0.43
N ALA A 103 -8.73 18.71 -0.20
CA ALA A 103 -10.17 18.95 -0.18
C ALA A 103 -10.72 18.81 1.24
N LEU A 104 -10.26 17.80 1.99
CA LEU A 104 -10.69 17.63 3.36
C LEU A 104 -10.23 18.77 4.25
N ALA A 105 -9.00 19.24 4.04
CA ALA A 105 -8.51 20.40 4.78
C ALA A 105 -9.36 21.63 4.50
N GLY A 106 -9.78 21.81 3.24
CA GLY A 106 -10.67 22.92 2.88
C GLY A 106 -12.03 22.82 3.54
N LEU A 107 -12.53 21.60 3.72
CA LEU A 107 -13.81 21.42 4.40
C LEU A 107 -13.74 21.79 5.87
N THR A 108 -12.60 21.53 6.52
CA THR A 108 -12.47 21.84 7.94
C THR A 108 -12.22 23.31 8.19
N THR A 109 -11.57 24.03 7.27
CA THR A 109 -11.26 25.43 7.44
C THR A 109 -12.18 26.33 6.63
N GLY A 110 -12.78 25.81 5.56
CA GLY A 110 -13.53 26.60 4.63
C GLY A 110 -14.89 27.05 5.10
N ASP A 111 -15.41 26.39 6.08
CA ASP A 111 -16.74 26.76 6.58
C ASP A 111 -16.72 27.97 7.48
N ASP A 112 -15.60 28.59 7.59
CA ASP A 112 -15.50 29.87 8.26
C ASP A 112 -16.14 30.99 7.50
N ARG A 113 -16.57 30.70 6.34
CA ARG A 113 -17.12 31.74 5.50
C ARG A 113 -18.57 31.86 5.61
#